data_380a6110f16d2267179bbcaa0e1d5422
#
_entry.id   380a6110f16d2267179bbcaa0e1d5422
#
_cell.length_a   1.000
_cell.length_b   1.000
_cell.length_c   1.000
_cell.angle_alpha   90.00
_cell.angle_beta   90.00
_cell.angle_gamma   90.00
#
_symmetry.space_group_name_H-M   'P 1'
#
loop_
_entity.id
_entity.type
_entity.pdbx_description
1 polymer ?
#
loop_
_entity_poly.entity_id
_entity_poly.type
_entity_poly.pdbx_seq_one_letter_code
_entity_poly.pdbx_strand_id
1 'polypeptide(L)'
;VLASSLDDRDEIRKSLDTQIKKLLPEVRTRVSLLENGPPVGYPLQYRVSGEDITLVREWAQKAAAAVAENPNTTNVHLDWGEPSKVIRLQIDQDRARQMGVSSLDLANFLNSSLSGAALDQYREKRELIEIRMRGDQAERLDAAALSSLAVPAAGGSSVPLAQIASIEYSFEEGLIW
;
A
#
# COMPACT_ATOMS: atom_id res chain seq x y z
N VAL A 1 12.64 -19.85 -12.93
CA VAL A 1 13.91 -20.53 -13.13
C VAL A 1 13.61 -21.97 -13.52
N LEU A 2 14.27 -22.47 -14.58
CA LEU A 2 14.20 -23.87 -15.00
C LEU A 2 15.44 -24.58 -14.47
N ALA A 3 15.25 -25.72 -13.84
CA ALA A 3 16.33 -26.58 -13.34
C ALA A 3 16.47 -27.81 -14.23
N SER A 4 17.68 -28.37 -14.29
CA SER A 4 17.99 -29.55 -15.12
C SER A 4 17.56 -30.86 -14.47
N SER A 5 17.47 -30.86 -13.15
CA SER A 5 17.05 -32.02 -12.33
C SER A 5 16.23 -31.59 -11.11
N LEU A 6 15.61 -32.53 -10.41
CA LEU A 6 14.91 -32.26 -9.16
C LEU A 6 15.87 -31.83 -8.05
N ASP A 7 17.06 -32.40 -8.01
CA ASP A 7 18.08 -32.08 -7.00
C ASP A 7 18.60 -30.65 -7.23
N ASP A 8 18.93 -30.28 -8.48
CA ASP A 8 19.33 -28.92 -8.84
C ASP A 8 18.25 -27.90 -8.48
N ARG A 9 16.99 -28.25 -8.70
CA ARG A 9 15.85 -27.40 -8.35
C ARG A 9 15.81 -27.12 -6.85
N ASP A 10 15.97 -28.14 -6.03
CA ASP A 10 15.91 -28.01 -4.57
C ASP A 10 17.12 -27.26 -4.02
N GLU A 11 18.29 -27.42 -4.62
CA GLU A 11 19.50 -26.66 -4.30
C GLU A 11 19.32 -25.18 -4.66
N ILE A 12 18.86 -24.88 -5.86
CA ILE A 12 18.56 -23.52 -6.31
C ILE A 12 17.53 -22.86 -5.38
N ARG A 13 16.47 -23.57 -5.01
CA ARG A 13 15.45 -23.07 -4.10
C ARG A 13 16.03 -22.67 -2.74
N LYS A 14 16.83 -23.53 -2.13
CA LYS A 14 17.49 -23.26 -0.83
C LYS A 14 18.46 -22.08 -0.93
N SER A 15 19.24 -22.04 -2.00
CA SER A 15 20.19 -20.96 -2.26
C SER A 15 19.47 -19.62 -2.42
N LEU A 16 18.40 -19.57 -3.22
CA LEU A 16 17.59 -18.36 -3.42
C LEU A 16 16.95 -17.89 -2.11
N ASP A 17 16.32 -18.79 -1.34
CA ASP A 17 15.70 -18.42 -0.06
C ASP A 17 16.72 -17.80 0.90
N THR A 18 17.92 -18.39 0.98
CA THR A 18 19.03 -17.89 1.81
C THR A 18 19.54 -16.52 1.34
N GLN A 19 19.76 -16.37 0.03
CA GLN A 19 20.28 -15.13 -0.54
C GLN A 19 19.29 -13.98 -0.44
N ILE A 20 18.02 -14.23 -0.73
CA ILE A 20 16.96 -13.19 -0.66
C ILE A 20 16.81 -12.71 0.78
N LYS A 21 16.75 -13.60 1.76
CA LYS A 21 16.69 -13.23 3.19
C LYS A 21 17.89 -12.40 3.64
N LYS A 22 19.07 -12.67 3.07
CA LYS A 22 20.30 -11.91 3.36
C LYS A 22 20.29 -10.52 2.71
N LEU A 23 19.81 -10.41 1.47
CA LEU A 23 19.82 -9.17 0.70
C LEU A 23 18.66 -8.24 1.07
N LEU A 24 17.52 -8.81 1.46
CA LEU A 24 16.28 -8.08 1.74
C LEU A 24 15.69 -8.52 3.09
N PRO A 25 16.38 -8.27 4.22
CA PRO A 25 15.96 -8.75 5.54
C PRO A 25 14.63 -8.16 6.01
N GLU A 26 14.27 -6.99 5.50
CA GLU A 26 13.02 -6.29 5.86
C GLU A 26 11.82 -6.74 5.02
N VAL A 27 12.04 -7.57 4.00
CA VAL A 27 11.00 -8.03 3.10
C VAL A 27 10.64 -9.47 3.40
N ARG A 28 9.38 -9.75 3.62
CA ARG A 28 8.89 -11.12 3.74
C ARG A 28 8.88 -11.78 2.36
N THR A 29 9.66 -12.85 2.22
CA THR A 29 9.81 -13.56 0.96
C THR A 29 9.51 -15.04 1.13
N ARG A 30 8.96 -15.65 0.08
CA ARG A 30 8.71 -17.08 0.00
C ARG A 30 9.17 -17.60 -1.36
N VAL A 31 10.04 -18.59 -1.35
CA VAL A 31 10.42 -19.34 -2.55
C VAL A 31 9.67 -20.66 -2.56
N SER A 32 8.63 -20.75 -3.39
CA SER A 32 7.79 -21.94 -3.54
C SER A 32 7.97 -22.59 -4.90
N LEU A 33 7.62 -23.85 -4.99
CA LEU A 33 7.50 -24.55 -6.27
C LEU A 33 6.21 -24.08 -6.97
N LEU A 34 6.19 -24.19 -8.31
CA LEU A 34 4.95 -24.02 -9.07
C LEU A 34 3.98 -25.15 -8.69
N GLU A 35 2.80 -24.77 -8.27
CA GLU A 35 1.74 -25.72 -7.92
C GLU A 35 1.00 -26.16 -9.19
N ASN A 36 0.81 -27.47 -9.32
CA ASN A 36 -0.06 -28.05 -10.36
C ASN A 36 -1.47 -28.15 -9.80
N GLY A 37 -2.30 -27.13 -10.06
CA GLY A 37 -3.68 -27.07 -9.59
C GLY A 37 -4.05 -25.70 -9.03
N PRO A 38 -5.21 -25.58 -8.38
CA PRO A 38 -5.58 -24.34 -7.71
C PRO A 38 -4.55 -24.01 -6.63
N PRO A 39 -4.08 -22.75 -6.53
CA PRO A 39 -3.09 -22.37 -5.54
C PRO A 39 -3.66 -22.57 -4.12
N VAL A 40 -2.99 -23.40 -3.33
CA VAL A 40 -3.42 -23.71 -1.96
C VAL A 40 -2.93 -22.66 -0.95
N GLY A 41 -2.00 -21.81 -1.37
CA GLY A 41 -1.39 -20.81 -0.51
C GLY A 41 -0.53 -21.43 0.59
N TYR A 42 -0.93 -21.26 1.85
CA TYR A 42 -0.26 -21.86 3.00
C TYR A 42 -0.99 -23.12 3.47
N PRO A 43 -0.26 -24.24 3.72
CA PRO A 43 -0.88 -25.51 4.10
C PRO A 43 -1.53 -25.48 5.49
N LEU A 44 -1.05 -24.61 6.38
CA LEU A 44 -1.63 -24.39 7.69
C LEU A 44 -2.15 -22.97 7.78
N GLN A 45 -3.43 -22.84 8.11
CA GLN A 45 -4.10 -21.56 8.27
C GLN A 45 -4.95 -21.61 9.52
N TYR A 46 -4.78 -20.62 10.39
CA TYR A 46 -5.59 -20.44 11.58
C TYR A 46 -6.41 -19.17 11.44
N ARG A 47 -7.69 -19.24 11.73
CA ARG A 47 -8.56 -18.07 11.71
C ARG A 47 -8.83 -17.61 13.13
N VAL A 48 -8.50 -16.37 13.41
CA VAL A 48 -8.87 -15.67 14.66
C VAL A 48 -9.95 -14.66 14.31
N SER A 49 -11.08 -14.70 15.00
CA SER A 49 -12.22 -13.82 14.75
C SER A 49 -12.82 -13.31 16.06
N GLY A 50 -13.42 -12.14 16.02
CA GLY A 50 -14.05 -11.48 17.17
C GLY A 50 -14.67 -10.16 16.73
N GLU A 51 -15.39 -9.52 17.63
CA GLU A 51 -16.05 -8.23 17.38
C GLU A 51 -15.10 -7.04 17.54
N ASP A 52 -14.10 -7.15 18.43
CA ASP A 52 -13.11 -6.11 18.69
C ASP A 52 -11.85 -6.38 17.88
N ILE A 53 -11.55 -5.48 16.95
CA ILE A 53 -10.41 -5.55 16.04
C ILE A 53 -9.08 -5.58 16.80
N THR A 54 -8.97 -4.80 17.87
CA THR A 54 -7.74 -4.71 18.69
C THR A 54 -7.46 -6.03 19.38
N LEU A 55 -8.49 -6.63 19.99
CA LEU A 55 -8.38 -7.94 20.62
C LEU A 55 -8.10 -9.06 19.60
N VAL A 56 -8.75 -9.02 18.44
CA VAL A 56 -8.48 -10.00 17.36
C VAL A 56 -7.02 -9.93 16.94
N ARG A 57 -6.47 -8.74 16.75
CA ARG A 57 -5.06 -8.54 16.39
C ARG A 57 -4.11 -9.06 17.48
N GLU A 58 -4.38 -8.73 18.73
CA GLU A 58 -3.59 -9.20 19.87
C GLU A 58 -3.56 -10.73 19.96
N TRP A 59 -4.71 -11.37 19.87
CA TRP A 59 -4.80 -12.82 19.92
C TRP A 59 -4.20 -13.50 18.70
N ALA A 60 -4.33 -12.90 17.51
CA ALA A 60 -3.68 -13.40 16.30
C ALA A 60 -2.15 -13.35 16.42
N GLN A 61 -1.60 -12.28 16.98
CA GLN A 61 -0.16 -12.17 17.25
C GLN A 61 0.32 -13.22 18.28
N LYS A 62 -0.43 -13.44 19.36
CA LYS A 62 -0.12 -14.48 20.37
C LYS A 62 -0.17 -15.87 19.72
N ALA A 63 -1.17 -16.15 18.90
CA ALA A 63 -1.28 -17.41 18.19
C ALA A 63 -0.11 -17.62 17.21
N ALA A 64 0.25 -16.58 16.45
CA ALA A 64 1.38 -16.63 15.53
C ALA A 64 2.70 -16.88 16.28
N ALA A 65 2.92 -16.21 17.41
CA ALA A 65 4.10 -16.43 18.26
C ALA A 65 4.18 -17.87 18.74
N ALA A 66 3.08 -18.42 19.28
CA ALA A 66 3.04 -19.81 19.75
C ALA A 66 3.30 -20.82 18.62
N VAL A 67 2.78 -20.57 17.41
CA VAL A 67 3.06 -21.41 16.23
C VAL A 67 4.53 -21.29 15.81
N ALA A 68 5.13 -20.12 15.92
CA ALA A 68 6.52 -19.87 15.54
C ALA A 68 7.54 -20.55 16.48
N GLU A 69 7.15 -20.85 17.73
CA GLU A 69 7.99 -21.61 18.67
C GLU A 69 8.24 -23.07 18.23
N ASN A 70 7.38 -23.61 17.36
CA ASN A 70 7.57 -24.98 16.87
C ASN A 70 8.67 -25.02 15.78
N PRO A 71 9.74 -25.79 15.96
CA PRO A 71 10.87 -25.83 15.02
C PRO A 71 10.51 -26.39 13.63
N ASN A 72 9.36 -27.06 13.50
CA ASN A 72 8.87 -27.59 12.23
C ASN A 72 7.99 -26.58 11.45
N THR A 73 7.77 -25.39 11.98
CA THR A 73 7.03 -24.33 11.30
C THR A 73 7.96 -23.28 10.72
N THR A 74 7.62 -22.77 9.54
CA THR A 74 8.36 -21.71 8.86
C THR A 74 7.38 -20.71 8.23
N ASN A 75 7.83 -19.48 8.01
CA ASN A 75 7.04 -18.42 7.36
C ASN A 75 5.72 -18.12 8.08
N VAL A 76 5.71 -18.19 9.41
CA VAL A 76 4.53 -17.81 10.21
C VAL A 76 4.30 -16.30 10.06
N HIS A 77 3.09 -15.92 9.70
CA HIS A 77 2.71 -14.52 9.51
C HIS A 77 1.21 -14.33 9.64
N LEU A 78 0.79 -13.09 9.73
CA LEU A 78 -0.60 -12.68 9.66
C LEU A 78 -0.92 -12.23 8.25
N ASP A 79 -2.12 -12.58 7.74
CA ASP A 79 -2.64 -12.08 6.46
C ASP A 79 -3.10 -10.62 6.58
N TRP A 80 -3.36 -10.17 7.81
CA TRP A 80 -3.68 -8.78 8.09
C TRP A 80 -2.40 -7.97 8.23
N GLY A 81 -2.17 -7.07 7.28
CA GLY A 81 -0.99 -6.22 7.22
C GLY A 81 -0.88 -5.26 8.42
N GLU A 82 0.32 -4.72 8.59
CA GLU A 82 0.57 -3.68 9.60
C GLU A 82 -0.26 -2.42 9.28
N PRO A 83 -0.63 -1.62 10.31
CA PRO A 83 -1.33 -0.36 10.08
C PRO A 83 -0.57 0.55 9.12
N SER A 84 -1.28 1.08 8.15
CA SER A 84 -0.72 1.98 7.14
C SER A 84 -0.76 3.41 7.62
N LYS A 85 0.34 4.15 7.42
CA LYS A 85 0.37 5.58 7.66
C LYS A 85 -0.52 6.30 6.66
N VAL A 86 -1.42 7.13 7.15
CA VAL A 86 -2.33 7.93 6.34
C VAL A 86 -2.28 9.40 6.73
N ILE A 87 -2.52 10.24 5.75
CA ILE A 87 -2.73 11.67 5.96
C ILE A 87 -4.22 11.94 5.83
N ARG A 88 -4.81 12.39 6.91
CA ARG A 88 -6.23 12.75 6.95
C ARG A 88 -6.37 14.27 6.85
N LEU A 89 -7.17 14.72 5.91
CA LEU A 89 -7.47 16.13 5.74
C LEU A 89 -8.83 16.45 6.38
N GLN A 90 -8.84 17.31 7.38
CA GLN A 90 -10.06 17.85 7.97
C GLN A 90 -10.35 19.17 7.28
N ILE A 91 -11.34 19.19 6.40
CA ILE A 91 -11.67 20.34 5.56
C ILE A 91 -12.65 21.26 6.30
N ASP A 92 -12.28 22.53 6.44
CA ASP A 92 -13.19 23.60 6.85
C ASP A 92 -14.08 23.98 5.65
N GLN A 93 -15.25 23.37 5.60
CA GLN A 93 -16.19 23.52 4.48
C GLN A 93 -16.67 24.96 4.28
N ASP A 94 -16.83 25.72 5.37
CA ASP A 94 -17.31 27.10 5.29
C ASP A 94 -16.23 28.01 4.73
N ARG A 95 -15.00 27.86 5.22
CA ARG A 95 -13.85 28.60 4.73
C ARG A 95 -13.51 28.24 3.27
N ALA A 96 -13.55 26.94 2.92
CA ALA A 96 -13.32 26.50 1.54
C ALA A 96 -14.34 27.15 0.58
N ARG A 97 -15.62 27.13 0.92
CA ARG A 97 -16.68 27.79 0.12
C ARG A 97 -16.48 29.29 -0.01
N GLN A 98 -16.12 29.98 1.08
CA GLN A 98 -15.83 31.43 1.05
C GLN A 98 -14.65 31.74 0.12
N MET A 99 -13.68 30.87 0.03
CA MET A 99 -12.51 31.00 -0.85
C MET A 99 -12.76 30.46 -2.26
N GLY A 100 -13.98 30.01 -2.57
CA GLY A 100 -14.36 29.53 -3.90
C GLY A 100 -13.81 28.13 -4.22
N VAL A 101 -13.54 27.31 -3.21
CA VAL A 101 -13.08 25.92 -3.38
C VAL A 101 -14.21 24.96 -3.01
N SER A 102 -14.69 24.17 -3.96
CA SER A 102 -15.65 23.10 -3.69
C SER A 102 -14.94 21.83 -3.23
N SER A 103 -15.64 20.98 -2.46
CA SER A 103 -15.09 19.68 -2.03
C SER A 103 -14.74 18.77 -3.20
N LEU A 104 -15.51 18.84 -4.28
CA LEU A 104 -15.26 18.05 -5.49
C LEU A 104 -13.98 18.53 -6.20
N ASP A 105 -13.81 19.86 -6.36
CA ASP A 105 -12.63 20.42 -7.01
C ASP A 105 -11.38 20.10 -6.20
N LEU A 106 -11.46 20.21 -4.88
CA LEU A 106 -10.37 19.83 -3.98
C LEU A 106 -10.00 18.35 -4.11
N ALA A 107 -10.99 17.46 -4.11
CA ALA A 107 -10.75 16.01 -4.26
C ALA A 107 -10.13 15.68 -5.61
N ASN A 108 -10.63 16.26 -6.70
CA ASN A 108 -10.10 16.07 -8.05
C ASN A 108 -8.68 16.62 -8.17
N PHE A 109 -8.41 17.79 -7.59
CA PHE A 109 -7.10 18.41 -7.59
C PHE A 109 -6.07 17.55 -6.81
N LEU A 110 -6.41 17.12 -5.60
CA LEU A 110 -5.54 16.25 -4.79
C LEU A 110 -5.28 14.92 -5.49
N ASN A 111 -6.33 14.30 -6.06
CA ASN A 111 -6.15 13.05 -6.80
C ASN A 111 -5.23 13.23 -8.01
N SER A 112 -5.42 14.27 -8.80
CA SER A 112 -4.56 14.54 -9.98
C SER A 112 -3.13 14.88 -9.58
N SER A 113 -2.93 15.65 -8.53
CA SER A 113 -1.59 16.06 -8.08
C SER A 113 -0.81 14.91 -7.45
N LEU A 114 -1.46 14.07 -6.62
CA LEU A 114 -0.80 13.01 -5.85
C LEU A 114 -0.75 11.68 -6.61
N SER A 115 -1.88 11.23 -7.16
CA SER A 115 -2.00 9.95 -7.87
C SER A 115 -1.78 10.08 -9.37
N GLY A 116 -2.04 11.25 -9.90
CA GLY A 116 -1.99 11.57 -11.32
C GLY A 116 -3.35 11.41 -12.01
N ALA A 117 -3.58 12.27 -13.01
CA ALA A 117 -4.73 12.23 -13.88
C ALA A 117 -4.38 11.56 -15.22
N ALA A 118 -5.22 10.65 -15.65
CA ALA A 118 -5.15 10.12 -17.01
C ALA A 118 -5.58 11.24 -17.99
N LEU A 119 -4.70 11.60 -18.90
CA LEU A 119 -4.97 12.62 -19.91
C LEU A 119 -5.50 12.01 -21.20
N ASP A 120 -4.87 10.93 -21.65
CA ASP A 120 -5.16 10.30 -22.92
C ASP A 120 -4.61 8.88 -22.97
N GLN A 121 -4.91 8.17 -24.05
CA GLN A 121 -4.38 6.84 -24.33
C GLN A 121 -3.73 6.82 -25.71
N TYR A 122 -2.47 6.43 -25.74
CA TYR A 122 -1.76 6.18 -26.98
C TYR A 122 -1.87 4.70 -27.35
N ARG A 123 -2.28 4.44 -28.59
CA ARG A 123 -2.36 3.07 -29.10
C ARG A 123 -1.11 2.71 -29.88
N GLU A 124 -0.37 1.74 -29.38
CA GLU A 124 0.74 1.13 -30.09
C GLU A 124 0.40 -0.31 -30.46
N LYS A 125 0.12 -0.52 -31.76
CA LYS A 125 -0.30 -1.83 -32.30
C LYS A 125 -1.53 -2.40 -31.58
N ARG A 126 -1.32 -3.33 -30.61
CA ARG A 126 -2.38 -3.98 -29.81
C ARG A 126 -2.43 -3.50 -28.37
N GLU A 127 -1.51 -2.67 -27.96
CA GLU A 127 -1.41 -2.14 -26.61
C GLU A 127 -2.00 -0.74 -26.53
N LEU A 128 -2.73 -0.47 -25.45
CA LEU A 128 -3.18 0.86 -25.05
C LEU A 128 -2.28 1.34 -23.93
N ILE A 129 -1.52 2.39 -24.20
CA ILE A 129 -0.60 3.01 -23.26
C ILE A 129 -1.29 4.26 -22.70
N GLU A 130 -1.57 4.25 -21.41
CA GLU A 130 -2.16 5.39 -20.71
C GLU A 130 -1.13 6.52 -20.54
N ILE A 131 -1.47 7.72 -20.97
CA ILE A 131 -0.69 8.93 -20.72
C ILE A 131 -1.21 9.55 -19.44
N ARG A 132 -0.39 9.57 -18.39
CA ARG A 132 -0.76 10.09 -17.07
C ARG A 132 0.11 11.27 -16.70
N MET A 133 -0.52 12.37 -16.30
CA MET A 133 0.15 13.55 -15.75
C MET A 133 0.00 13.55 -14.22
N ARG A 134 1.08 13.85 -13.51
CA ARG A 134 1.09 13.99 -12.06
C ARG A 134 2.13 15.03 -11.63
N GLY A 135 2.01 15.51 -10.39
CA GLY A 135 3.01 16.40 -9.79
C GLY A 135 4.40 15.77 -9.68
N ASP A 136 5.42 16.58 -9.47
CA ASP A 136 6.80 16.12 -9.29
C ASP A 136 6.88 15.15 -8.09
N GLN A 137 7.81 14.19 -8.19
CA GLN A 137 8.01 13.18 -7.17
C GLN A 137 8.44 13.79 -5.83
N ALA A 138 9.28 14.81 -5.84
CA ALA A 138 9.76 15.48 -4.63
C ALA A 138 8.60 16.15 -3.88
N GLU A 139 7.70 16.83 -4.60
CA GLU A 139 6.54 17.50 -4.00
C GLU A 139 5.51 16.51 -3.45
N ARG A 140 5.34 15.36 -4.11
CA ARG A 140 4.36 14.34 -3.71
C ARG A 140 4.78 13.53 -2.50
N LEU A 141 6.10 13.32 -2.31
CA LEU A 141 6.64 12.53 -1.21
C LEU A 141 6.91 13.37 0.04
N ASP A 142 6.93 14.69 -0.09
CA ASP A 142 7.10 15.59 1.04
C ASP A 142 5.73 15.93 1.65
N ALA A 143 5.43 15.28 2.77
CA ALA A 143 4.22 15.57 3.52
C ALA A 143 4.16 17.02 4.07
N ALA A 144 5.31 17.68 4.26
CA ALA A 144 5.35 19.08 4.66
C ALA A 144 4.95 20.02 3.51
N ALA A 145 5.29 19.66 2.27
CA ALA A 145 4.89 20.40 1.08
C ALA A 145 3.37 20.40 0.86
N LEU A 146 2.66 19.39 1.37
CA LEU A 146 1.20 19.26 1.23
C LEU A 146 0.46 20.48 1.79
N SER A 147 0.93 21.06 2.89
CA SER A 147 0.31 22.23 3.53
C SER A 147 0.35 23.49 2.64
N SER A 148 1.39 23.63 1.84
CA SER A 148 1.61 24.76 0.93
C SER A 148 1.04 24.54 -0.48
N LEU A 149 0.46 23.36 -0.74
CA LEU A 149 -0.09 23.02 -2.04
C LEU A 149 -1.16 24.05 -2.46
N ALA A 150 -0.98 24.67 -3.63
CA ALA A 150 -1.85 25.71 -4.13
C ALA A 150 -3.10 25.09 -4.79
N VAL A 151 -4.22 25.08 -4.07
CA VAL A 151 -5.50 24.55 -4.53
C VAL A 151 -6.17 25.58 -5.45
N PRO A 152 -6.56 25.22 -6.68
CA PRO A 152 -7.30 26.10 -7.55
C PRO A 152 -8.65 26.50 -6.95
N ALA A 153 -8.99 27.77 -7.05
CA ALA A 153 -10.25 28.33 -6.57
C ALA A 153 -11.02 29.01 -7.72
N ALA A 154 -12.30 29.24 -7.51
CA ALA A 154 -13.14 29.97 -8.48
C ALA A 154 -12.53 31.32 -8.82
N GLY A 155 -12.64 31.73 -10.11
CA GLY A 155 -12.10 33.01 -10.59
C GLY A 155 -10.61 32.96 -10.97
N GLY A 156 -9.97 31.78 -11.00
CA GLY A 156 -8.57 31.62 -11.44
C GLY A 156 -7.52 31.96 -10.38
N SER A 157 -7.94 32.17 -9.14
CA SER A 157 -7.05 32.29 -7.99
C SER A 157 -6.63 30.90 -7.44
N SER A 158 -5.66 30.87 -6.55
CA SER A 158 -5.30 29.66 -5.81
C SER A 158 -5.19 29.95 -4.32
N VAL A 159 -5.48 28.93 -3.51
CA VAL A 159 -5.50 29.01 -2.04
C VAL A 159 -4.60 27.91 -1.49
N PRO A 160 -3.66 28.22 -0.58
CA PRO A 160 -2.89 27.19 0.11
C PRO A 160 -3.80 26.20 0.88
N LEU A 161 -3.54 24.90 0.75
CA LEU A 161 -4.37 23.88 1.40
C LEU A 161 -4.51 24.11 2.91
N ALA A 162 -3.45 24.56 3.58
CA ALA A 162 -3.47 24.86 5.01
C ALA A 162 -4.48 25.97 5.43
N GLN A 163 -4.96 26.78 4.49
CA GLN A 163 -5.98 27.79 4.79
C GLN A 163 -7.40 27.21 4.84
N ILE A 164 -7.62 26.05 4.21
CA ILE A 164 -8.94 25.43 4.07
C ILE A 164 -9.03 24.04 4.70
N ALA A 165 -7.89 23.49 5.17
CA ALA A 165 -7.86 22.17 5.79
C ALA A 165 -6.76 22.09 6.86
N SER A 166 -6.99 21.28 7.90
CA SER A 166 -5.97 20.82 8.80
C SER A 166 -5.47 19.43 8.38
N ILE A 167 -4.18 19.19 8.59
CA ILE A 167 -3.51 17.94 8.21
C ILE A 167 -3.24 17.14 9.46
N GLU A 168 -3.79 15.94 9.53
CA GLU A 168 -3.59 15.01 10.63
C GLU A 168 -2.87 13.74 10.12
N TYR A 169 -1.82 13.34 10.84
CA TYR A 169 -1.12 12.08 10.59
C TYR A 169 -1.74 11.01 11.47
N SER A 170 -2.17 9.93 10.86
CA SER A 170 -2.86 8.83 11.53
C SER A 170 -2.40 7.48 10.99
N PHE A 171 -2.94 6.43 11.58
CA PHE A 171 -2.77 5.07 11.09
C PHE A 171 -4.16 4.49 10.82
N GLU A 172 -4.29 3.79 9.72
CA GLU A 172 -5.47 3.00 9.40
C GLU A 172 -5.11 1.52 9.33
N GLU A 173 -6.10 0.68 9.55
CA GLU A 173 -5.91 -0.76 9.49
C GLU A 173 -5.30 -1.19 8.16
N GLY A 174 -4.36 -2.12 8.24
CA GLY A 174 -3.67 -2.65 7.08
C GLY A 174 -4.60 -3.45 6.17
N LEU A 175 -4.15 -3.69 4.96
CA LEU A 175 -4.87 -4.54 4.00
C LEU A 175 -4.86 -6.00 4.47
N ILE A 176 -5.97 -6.69 4.25
CA ILE A 176 -6.09 -8.14 4.36
C ILE A 176 -5.82 -8.72 2.97
N TRP A 177 -4.89 -9.65 2.88
CA TRP A 177 -4.45 -10.29 1.63
C TRP A 177 -5.13 -11.62 1.37
#